data_2e4caea4c6b2db36edda7f1513b199ad
#
_entry.id   2e4caea4c6b2db36edda7f1513b199ad
#
_cell.length_a   1.000
_cell.length_b   1.000
_cell.length_c   1.000
_cell.angle_alpha   90.00
_cell.angle_beta   90.00
_cell.angle_gamma   90.00
#
_symmetry.space_group_name_H-M   'P 1'
#
loop_
_entity.id
_entity.type
_entity.pdbx_description
1 polymer ?
#
loop_
_entity_poly.entity_id
_entity_poly.type
_entity_poly.pdbx_seq_one_letter_code
_entity_poly.pdbx_strand_id
1 'polypeptide(L)'
;QGAFGAWTVTLKLWPQVVTAHLLGGFATLSLLFLYWLLLKRPSFVVANGIPTRLATLGLVVLVVQIGLGGWVSSNYAALSCPDFPLCHGQVLPSMDLAKGFDVFQRVGPNYLGGQLSNEARIAIHVGHRVGAFLVLAVVGTLVWQTRNLKLGQVVGGLLLLQFILGISNVVFNLPLVVAVMHNAGGGALLLG
;
A
#
# COMPACT_ATOMS: atom_id res chain seq x y z
N GLN A 1 7.22 13.26 -11.95
CA GLN A 1 6.46 13.43 -10.68
C GLN A 1 5.80 14.81 -10.59
N GLY A 2 6.48 15.89 -11.01
CA GLY A 2 5.88 17.22 -11.03
C GLY A 2 4.63 17.29 -11.92
N ALA A 3 4.68 16.71 -13.14
CA ALA A 3 3.53 16.63 -14.03
C ALA A 3 2.38 15.80 -13.42
N PHE A 4 2.68 14.62 -12.86
CA PHE A 4 1.67 13.81 -12.18
C PHE A 4 1.03 14.56 -11.01
N GLY A 5 1.82 15.28 -10.19
CA GLY A 5 1.30 16.11 -9.12
C GLY A 5 0.36 17.23 -9.61
N ALA A 6 0.72 17.93 -10.69
CA ALA A 6 -0.15 18.90 -11.32
C ALA A 6 -1.46 18.27 -11.85
N TRP A 7 -1.39 17.07 -12.44
CA TRP A 7 -2.55 16.35 -12.94
C TRP A 7 -3.49 15.86 -11.82
N THR A 8 -3.01 15.58 -10.62
CA THR A 8 -3.91 15.27 -9.51
C THR A 8 -4.93 16.38 -9.27
N VAL A 9 -4.52 17.64 -9.45
CA VAL A 9 -5.38 18.82 -9.27
C VAL A 9 -6.18 19.12 -10.54
N THR A 10 -5.52 19.24 -11.70
CA THR A 10 -6.15 19.66 -12.96
C THR A 10 -7.13 18.63 -13.51
N LEU A 11 -6.92 17.34 -13.23
CA LEU A 11 -7.83 16.24 -13.57
C LEU A 11 -8.77 15.87 -12.39
N LYS A 12 -8.95 16.82 -11.44
CA LYS A 12 -9.96 16.75 -10.38
C LYS A 12 -9.92 15.44 -9.59
N LEU A 13 -8.71 15.07 -9.10
CA LEU A 13 -8.44 13.88 -8.29
C LEU A 13 -8.72 12.55 -9.00
N TRP A 14 -8.52 12.50 -10.32
CA TRP A 14 -8.72 11.27 -11.09
C TRP A 14 -7.91 10.10 -10.48
N PRO A 15 -8.57 8.98 -10.06
CA PRO A 15 -7.94 7.96 -9.19
C PRO A 15 -6.68 7.33 -9.77
N GLN A 16 -6.63 7.12 -11.09
CA GLN A 16 -5.48 6.55 -11.77
C GLN A 16 -4.24 7.44 -11.64
N VAL A 17 -4.41 8.76 -11.80
CA VAL A 17 -3.31 9.71 -11.69
C VAL A 17 -2.86 9.87 -10.24
N VAL A 18 -3.80 9.90 -9.28
CA VAL A 18 -3.47 9.97 -7.85
C VAL A 18 -2.67 8.74 -7.42
N THR A 19 -3.12 7.54 -7.81
CA THR A 19 -2.42 6.29 -7.50
C THR A 19 -1.06 6.20 -8.19
N ALA A 20 -0.96 6.62 -9.46
CA ALA A 20 0.30 6.64 -10.19
C ALA A 20 1.29 7.66 -9.60
N HIS A 21 0.81 8.83 -9.15
CA HIS A 21 1.64 9.82 -8.47
C HIS A 21 2.20 9.28 -7.15
N LEU A 22 1.40 8.58 -6.36
CA LEU A 22 1.84 7.90 -5.13
C LEU A 22 2.95 6.88 -5.44
N LEU A 23 2.70 5.96 -6.37
CA LEU A 23 3.66 4.91 -6.74
C LEU A 23 4.95 5.50 -7.30
N GLY A 24 4.85 6.52 -8.15
CA GLY A 24 6.01 7.23 -8.68
C GLY A 24 6.80 7.98 -7.59
N GLY A 25 6.12 8.52 -6.58
CA GLY A 25 6.75 9.12 -5.40
C GLY A 25 7.59 8.11 -4.62
N PHE A 26 7.02 6.94 -4.33
CA PHE A 26 7.75 5.86 -3.66
C PHE A 26 8.87 5.28 -4.52
N ALA A 27 8.69 5.16 -5.84
CA ALA A 27 9.75 4.74 -6.74
C ALA A 27 10.93 5.75 -6.73
N THR A 28 10.63 7.05 -6.78
CA THR A 28 11.64 8.10 -6.68
C THR A 28 12.40 8.03 -5.35
N LEU A 29 11.68 7.89 -4.24
CA LEU A 29 12.27 7.74 -2.91
C LEU A 29 13.20 6.51 -2.85
N SER A 30 12.73 5.37 -3.37
CA SER A 30 13.50 4.11 -3.38
C SER A 30 14.77 4.22 -4.22
N LEU A 31 14.70 4.86 -5.39
CA LEU A 31 15.87 5.06 -6.25
C LEU A 31 16.88 6.03 -5.63
N LEU A 32 16.42 7.10 -4.98
CA LEU A 32 17.30 8.02 -4.26
C LEU A 32 17.96 7.35 -3.05
N PHE A 33 17.22 6.52 -2.33
CA PHE A 33 17.76 5.73 -1.22
C PHE A 33 18.79 4.72 -1.70
N LEU A 34 18.50 3.98 -2.78
CA LEU A 34 19.47 3.07 -3.41
C LEU A 34 20.73 3.81 -3.86
N TYR A 35 20.57 4.95 -4.51
CA TYR A 35 21.71 5.78 -4.95
C TYR A 35 22.57 6.23 -3.75
N TRP A 36 21.94 6.67 -2.65
CA TRP A 36 22.63 7.02 -1.42
C TRP A 36 23.39 5.84 -0.82
N LEU A 37 22.80 4.63 -0.80
CA LEU A 37 23.45 3.41 -0.33
C LEU A 37 24.69 3.07 -1.18
N LEU A 38 24.59 3.17 -2.51
CA LEU A 38 25.70 2.90 -3.44
C LEU A 38 26.87 3.87 -3.23
N LEU A 39 26.58 5.15 -2.94
CA LEU A 39 27.63 6.13 -2.62
C LEU A 39 28.34 5.83 -1.29
N LYS A 40 27.61 5.31 -0.31
CA LYS A 40 28.17 5.02 1.03
C LYS A 40 28.87 3.67 1.09
N ARG A 41 28.46 2.71 0.29
CA ARG A 41 28.99 1.35 0.25
C ARG A 41 29.10 0.84 -1.18
N PRO A 42 30.17 1.19 -1.94
CA PRO A 42 30.33 0.80 -3.34
C PRO A 42 30.40 -0.73 -3.55
N SER A 43 30.75 -1.50 -2.54
CA SER A 43 30.63 -2.97 -2.54
C SER A 43 29.31 -3.39 -1.87
N PHE A 44 28.21 -3.21 -2.58
CA PHE A 44 26.93 -3.73 -2.13
C PHE A 44 26.93 -5.27 -2.28
N VAL A 45 27.42 -5.94 -1.26
CA VAL A 45 27.33 -7.41 -1.18
C VAL A 45 25.92 -7.72 -0.75
N VAL A 46 25.14 -8.37 -1.63
CA VAL A 46 23.89 -9.03 -1.22
C VAL A 46 24.25 -9.91 -0.02
N ALA A 47 23.65 -9.63 1.13
CA ALA A 47 23.96 -10.36 2.35
C ALA A 47 23.73 -11.85 2.09
N ASN A 48 24.77 -12.67 2.25
CA ASN A 48 24.65 -14.12 2.13
C ASN A 48 23.57 -14.61 3.09
N GLY A 49 22.64 -15.43 2.59
CA GLY A 49 21.54 -15.99 3.38
C GLY A 49 20.17 -15.33 3.16
N ILE A 50 20.06 -14.31 2.31
CA ILE A 50 18.76 -13.77 1.91
C ILE A 50 18.20 -14.60 0.72
N PRO A 51 17.01 -15.20 0.82
CA PRO A 51 16.39 -15.93 -0.29
C PRO A 51 15.89 -14.94 -1.35
N THR A 52 16.71 -14.65 -2.35
CA THR A 52 16.46 -13.60 -3.36
C THR A 52 15.12 -13.74 -4.07
N ARG A 53 14.69 -14.97 -4.40
CA ARG A 53 13.39 -15.21 -5.04
C ARG A 53 12.23 -14.78 -4.14
N LEU A 54 12.31 -15.11 -2.85
CA LEU A 54 11.28 -14.72 -1.88
C LEU A 54 11.30 -13.20 -1.62
N ALA A 55 12.49 -12.60 -1.55
CA ALA A 55 12.64 -11.16 -1.42
C ALA A 55 12.05 -10.41 -2.64
N THR A 56 12.32 -10.89 -3.86
CA THR A 56 11.73 -10.32 -5.08
C THR A 56 10.19 -10.46 -5.07
N LEU A 57 9.68 -11.64 -4.70
CA LEU A 57 8.23 -11.84 -4.56
C LEU A 57 7.64 -10.89 -3.50
N GLY A 58 8.30 -10.76 -2.35
CA GLY A 58 7.90 -9.83 -1.29
C GLY A 58 7.83 -8.39 -1.78
N LEU A 59 8.84 -7.94 -2.53
CA LEU A 59 8.87 -6.62 -3.14
C LEU A 59 7.70 -6.41 -4.11
N VAL A 60 7.45 -7.37 -5.01
CA VAL A 60 6.35 -7.27 -5.98
C VAL A 60 4.99 -7.18 -5.27
N VAL A 61 4.75 -8.08 -4.30
CA VAL A 61 3.49 -8.09 -3.54
C VAL A 61 3.33 -6.79 -2.73
N LEU A 62 4.41 -6.26 -2.17
CA LEU A 62 4.40 -4.99 -1.43
C LEU A 62 4.08 -3.80 -2.33
N VAL A 63 4.68 -3.71 -3.52
CA VAL A 63 4.38 -2.65 -4.50
C VAL A 63 2.92 -2.70 -4.94
N VAL A 64 2.39 -3.89 -5.21
CA VAL A 64 0.96 -4.08 -5.53
C VAL A 64 0.08 -3.63 -4.35
N GLN A 65 0.45 -3.98 -3.12
CA GLN A 65 -0.29 -3.57 -1.91
C GLN A 65 -0.29 -2.05 -1.71
N ILE A 66 0.84 -1.38 -1.96
CA ILE A 66 0.91 0.09 -1.94
C ILE A 66 -0.02 0.69 -3.02
N GLY A 67 -0.03 0.11 -4.22
CA GLY A 67 -0.96 0.50 -5.28
C GLY A 67 -2.43 0.33 -4.88
N LEU A 68 -2.77 -0.80 -4.24
CA LEU A 68 -4.12 -1.02 -3.69
C LEU A 68 -4.45 0.01 -2.59
N GLY A 69 -3.50 0.38 -1.74
CA GLY A 69 -3.67 1.45 -0.75
C GLY A 69 -3.93 2.82 -1.38
N GLY A 70 -3.20 3.15 -2.45
CA GLY A 70 -3.45 4.33 -3.27
C GLY A 70 -4.83 4.31 -3.91
N TRP A 71 -5.29 3.14 -4.38
CA TRP A 71 -6.61 2.93 -4.96
C TRP A 71 -7.73 3.09 -3.92
N VAL A 72 -7.52 2.58 -2.67
CA VAL A 72 -8.42 2.82 -1.53
C VAL A 72 -8.54 4.31 -1.25
N SER A 73 -7.42 5.03 -1.18
CA SER A 73 -7.39 6.45 -0.85
C SER A 73 -8.04 7.30 -1.94
N SER A 74 -7.69 7.09 -3.21
CA SER A 74 -8.17 7.87 -4.35
C SER A 74 -9.65 7.67 -4.66
N ASN A 75 -10.23 6.51 -4.30
CA ASN A 75 -11.64 6.19 -4.45
C ASN A 75 -12.46 6.39 -3.16
N TYR A 76 -11.87 6.97 -2.09
CA TYR A 76 -12.55 7.20 -0.80
C TYR A 76 -13.15 5.91 -0.19
N ALA A 77 -12.44 4.79 -0.36
CA ALA A 77 -12.90 3.47 0.08
C ALA A 77 -12.46 3.10 1.51
N ALA A 78 -11.65 3.94 2.17
CA ALA A 78 -11.01 3.61 3.45
C ALA A 78 -12.00 3.30 4.59
N LEU A 79 -13.18 3.93 4.60
CA LEU A 79 -14.23 3.74 5.61
C LEU A 79 -15.41 2.91 5.10
N SER A 80 -15.32 2.28 3.93
CA SER A 80 -16.40 1.46 3.37
C SER A 80 -16.63 0.15 4.11
N CYS A 81 -15.67 -0.31 4.93
CA CYS A 81 -15.83 -1.41 5.90
C CYS A 81 -15.52 -0.85 7.29
N PRO A 82 -16.52 -0.50 8.09
CA PRO A 82 -16.34 0.18 9.38
C PRO A 82 -15.83 -0.72 10.50
N ASP A 83 -15.89 -2.03 10.33
CA ASP A 83 -15.55 -3.07 11.31
C ASP A 83 -14.35 -3.91 10.88
N PHE A 84 -13.71 -4.56 11.82
CA PHE A 84 -12.61 -5.49 11.60
C PHE A 84 -12.70 -6.66 12.60
N PRO A 85 -12.48 -7.91 12.18
CA PRO A 85 -12.04 -8.38 10.85
C PRO A 85 -13.14 -8.43 9.79
N LEU A 86 -14.39 -8.27 10.17
CA LEU A 86 -15.55 -8.33 9.31
C LEU A 86 -15.71 -7.03 8.49
N CYS A 87 -16.71 -6.99 7.61
CA CYS A 87 -17.15 -5.81 6.90
C CYS A 87 -18.69 -5.79 6.93
N HIS A 88 -19.28 -4.82 7.63
CA HIS A 88 -20.72 -4.78 7.92
C HIS A 88 -21.23 -6.07 8.60
N GLY A 89 -20.43 -6.61 9.53
CA GLY A 89 -20.75 -7.85 10.25
C GLY A 89 -20.62 -9.13 9.42
N GLN A 90 -20.15 -9.07 8.17
CA GLN A 90 -20.06 -10.20 7.24
C GLN A 90 -18.59 -10.49 6.89
N VAL A 91 -18.26 -11.77 6.69
CA VAL A 91 -16.96 -12.20 6.14
C VAL A 91 -16.88 -11.89 4.65
N LEU A 92 -17.98 -12.08 3.94
CA LEU A 92 -18.10 -11.81 2.50
C LEU A 92 -19.28 -10.85 2.27
N PRO A 93 -19.07 -9.54 2.35
CA PRO A 93 -20.11 -8.54 2.10
C PRO A 93 -20.51 -8.49 0.63
N SER A 94 -21.64 -7.84 0.33
CA SER A 94 -22.01 -7.53 -1.05
C SER A 94 -20.97 -6.58 -1.67
N MET A 95 -20.41 -6.97 -2.83
CA MET A 95 -19.32 -6.26 -3.50
C MET A 95 -19.54 -6.19 -5.01
N ASP A 96 -19.19 -5.05 -5.61
CA ASP A 96 -19.10 -4.89 -7.06
C ASP A 96 -17.62 -4.82 -7.47
N LEU A 97 -17.03 -6.00 -7.70
CA LEU A 97 -15.61 -6.12 -8.07
C LEU A 97 -15.32 -5.46 -9.44
N ALA A 98 -16.25 -5.57 -10.39
CA ALA A 98 -16.04 -5.04 -11.73
C ALA A 98 -15.92 -3.51 -11.70
N LYS A 99 -16.80 -2.82 -10.98
CA LYS A 99 -16.71 -1.35 -10.83
C LYS A 99 -15.63 -0.93 -9.86
N GLY A 100 -15.38 -1.68 -8.78
CA GLY A 100 -14.35 -1.36 -7.79
C GLY A 100 -12.94 -1.36 -8.39
N PHE A 101 -12.67 -2.28 -9.30
CA PHE A 101 -11.36 -2.42 -9.95
C PHE A 101 -11.37 -1.98 -11.43
N ASP A 102 -12.35 -1.15 -11.84
CA ASP A 102 -12.31 -0.49 -13.15
C ASP A 102 -11.19 0.57 -13.17
N VAL A 103 -10.07 0.20 -13.78
CA VAL A 103 -8.92 1.08 -13.95
C VAL A 103 -9.07 2.05 -15.14
N PHE A 104 -10.20 2.01 -15.85
CA PHE A 104 -10.51 2.87 -16.98
C PHE A 104 -11.59 3.91 -16.67
N GLN A 105 -11.70 4.30 -15.40
CA GLN A 105 -12.62 5.37 -14.98
C GLN A 105 -12.42 6.63 -15.85
N ARG A 106 -13.53 7.28 -16.21
CA ARG A 106 -13.52 8.39 -17.18
C ARG A 106 -12.79 9.62 -16.64
N VAL A 107 -12.08 10.32 -17.49
CA VAL A 107 -11.56 11.68 -17.22
C VAL A 107 -12.73 12.66 -17.25
N GLY A 108 -12.75 13.64 -16.35
CA GLY A 108 -13.69 14.75 -16.42
C GLY A 108 -14.60 14.95 -15.21
N PRO A 109 -15.17 13.90 -14.58
CA PRO A 109 -15.87 14.06 -13.30
C PRO A 109 -14.94 14.62 -12.21
N ASN A 110 -15.54 15.32 -11.22
CA ASN A 110 -14.81 15.66 -10.00
C ASN A 110 -14.86 14.45 -9.05
N TYR A 111 -13.69 13.86 -8.78
CA TYR A 111 -13.57 12.69 -7.93
C TYR A 111 -13.47 13.01 -6.43
N LEU A 112 -13.57 14.27 -6.04
CA LEU A 112 -13.63 14.67 -4.63
C LEU A 112 -14.82 13.99 -3.93
N GLY A 113 -14.55 13.25 -2.87
CA GLY A 113 -15.55 12.47 -2.14
C GLY A 113 -15.85 11.08 -2.75
N GLY A 114 -15.27 10.75 -3.91
CA GLY A 114 -15.45 9.49 -4.61
C GLY A 114 -16.69 9.47 -5.51
N GLN A 115 -16.61 8.70 -6.60
CA GLN A 115 -17.70 8.54 -7.59
C GLN A 115 -18.28 7.12 -7.63
N LEU A 116 -17.63 6.17 -6.94
CA LEU A 116 -18.06 4.77 -6.93
C LEU A 116 -19.19 4.51 -5.96
N SER A 117 -20.03 3.51 -6.26
CA SER A 117 -21.07 3.01 -5.34
C SER A 117 -20.43 2.44 -4.07
N ASN A 118 -21.21 2.26 -3.02
CA ASN A 118 -20.70 1.70 -1.77
C ASN A 118 -20.17 0.27 -1.96
N GLU A 119 -20.85 -0.57 -2.74
CA GLU A 119 -20.46 -1.94 -3.04
C GLU A 119 -19.11 -2.00 -3.78
N ALA A 120 -18.85 -1.05 -4.69
CA ALA A 120 -17.59 -0.94 -5.40
C ALA A 120 -16.45 -0.50 -4.44
N ARG A 121 -16.72 0.44 -3.54
CA ARG A 121 -15.76 0.84 -2.50
C ARG A 121 -15.49 -0.26 -1.49
N ILE A 122 -16.51 -1.05 -1.10
CA ILE A 122 -16.34 -2.24 -0.26
C ILE A 122 -15.41 -3.23 -0.97
N ALA A 123 -15.59 -3.48 -2.27
CA ALA A 123 -14.72 -4.36 -3.05
C ALA A 123 -13.25 -3.92 -3.00
N ILE A 124 -12.99 -2.63 -3.17
CA ILE A 124 -11.63 -2.07 -3.08
C ILE A 124 -11.05 -2.25 -1.67
N HIS A 125 -11.81 -1.95 -0.63
CA HIS A 125 -11.34 -2.07 0.76
C HIS A 125 -11.05 -3.53 1.14
N VAL A 126 -11.95 -4.46 0.79
CA VAL A 126 -11.76 -5.89 1.03
C VAL A 126 -10.54 -6.39 0.24
N GLY A 127 -10.39 -5.99 -1.02
CA GLY A 127 -9.23 -6.33 -1.84
C GLY A 127 -7.90 -5.86 -1.20
N HIS A 128 -7.87 -4.66 -0.63
CA HIS A 128 -6.71 -4.15 0.10
C HIS A 128 -6.42 -4.96 1.38
N ARG A 129 -7.46 -5.39 2.12
CA ARG A 129 -7.28 -6.28 3.30
C ARG A 129 -6.72 -7.65 2.91
N VAL A 130 -7.25 -8.25 1.83
CA VAL A 130 -6.73 -9.52 1.30
C VAL A 130 -5.27 -9.38 0.88
N GLY A 131 -4.93 -8.30 0.18
CA GLY A 131 -3.55 -7.98 -0.18
C GLY A 131 -2.64 -7.82 1.05
N ALA A 132 -3.12 -7.20 2.14
CA ALA A 132 -2.37 -7.07 3.38
C ALA A 132 -2.05 -8.43 4.02
N PHE A 133 -3.00 -9.38 4.01
CA PHE A 133 -2.73 -10.75 4.46
C PHE A 133 -1.73 -11.47 3.56
N LEU A 134 -1.76 -11.24 2.25
CA LEU A 134 -0.78 -11.79 1.32
C LEU A 134 0.63 -11.23 1.59
N VAL A 135 0.75 -9.91 1.82
CA VAL A 135 2.02 -9.28 2.26
C VAL A 135 2.49 -9.91 3.56
N LEU A 136 1.60 -10.07 4.55
CA LEU A 136 1.94 -10.69 5.83
C LEU A 136 2.47 -12.12 5.64
N ALA A 137 1.85 -12.92 4.77
CA ALA A 137 2.30 -14.28 4.49
C ALA A 137 3.66 -14.31 3.79
N VAL A 138 3.85 -13.54 2.73
CA VAL A 138 5.08 -13.58 1.92
C VAL A 138 6.24 -12.89 2.64
N VAL A 139 6.07 -11.64 3.08
CA VAL A 139 7.11 -10.89 3.79
C VAL A 139 7.35 -11.47 5.18
N GLY A 140 6.31 -11.95 5.87
CA GLY A 140 6.43 -12.65 7.14
C GLY A 140 7.27 -13.93 7.03
N THR A 141 7.12 -14.69 5.93
CA THR A 141 7.99 -15.85 5.65
C THR A 141 9.44 -15.42 5.41
N LEU A 142 9.67 -14.33 4.68
CA LEU A 142 11.00 -13.75 4.49
C LEU A 142 11.63 -13.35 5.83
N VAL A 143 10.89 -12.63 6.67
CA VAL A 143 11.28 -12.23 8.03
C VAL A 143 11.64 -13.46 8.88
N TRP A 144 10.82 -14.49 8.83
CA TRP A 144 11.09 -15.74 9.56
C TRP A 144 12.40 -16.39 9.15
N GLN A 145 12.68 -16.44 7.83
CA GLN A 145 13.93 -17.02 7.31
C GLN A 145 15.16 -16.14 7.62
N THR A 146 14.96 -14.82 7.74
CA THR A 146 16.04 -13.84 7.99
C THR A 146 16.06 -13.30 9.42
N ARG A 147 15.32 -13.91 10.35
CA ARG A 147 15.17 -13.41 11.75
C ARG A 147 16.45 -13.24 12.54
N ASN A 148 17.52 -13.95 12.15
CA ASN A 148 18.85 -13.84 12.76
C ASN A 148 19.66 -12.66 12.22
N LEU A 149 19.20 -12.02 11.13
CA LEU A 149 19.80 -10.82 10.54
C LEU A 149 19.12 -9.58 11.12
N LYS A 150 19.90 -8.54 11.42
CA LYS A 150 19.37 -7.24 11.87
C LYS A 150 18.34 -6.68 10.89
N LEU A 151 18.60 -6.83 9.57
CA LEU A 151 17.67 -6.38 8.52
C LEU A 151 16.33 -7.10 8.62
N GLY A 152 16.31 -8.42 8.77
CA GLY A 152 15.08 -9.19 8.94
C GLY A 152 14.27 -8.77 10.18
N GLN A 153 14.94 -8.42 11.27
CA GLN A 153 14.29 -7.92 12.48
C GLN A 153 13.66 -6.53 12.26
N VAL A 154 14.36 -5.64 11.55
CA VAL A 154 13.83 -4.30 11.20
C VAL A 154 12.61 -4.43 10.29
N VAL A 155 12.71 -5.22 9.21
CA VAL A 155 11.58 -5.47 8.29
C VAL A 155 10.40 -6.09 9.04
N GLY A 156 10.65 -7.02 9.97
CA GLY A 156 9.62 -7.62 10.81
C GLY A 156 8.91 -6.61 11.72
N GLY A 157 9.68 -5.72 12.34
CA GLY A 157 9.12 -4.62 13.15
C GLY A 157 8.28 -3.66 12.32
N LEU A 158 8.73 -3.29 11.12
CA LEU A 158 7.99 -2.42 10.19
C LEU A 158 6.71 -3.11 9.69
N LEU A 159 6.78 -4.40 9.35
CA LEU A 159 5.61 -5.19 8.93
C LEU A 159 4.53 -5.24 10.02
N LEU A 160 4.94 -5.52 11.26
CA LEU A 160 4.03 -5.54 12.40
C LEU A 160 3.39 -4.16 12.63
N LEU A 161 4.21 -3.10 12.59
CA LEU A 161 3.73 -1.72 12.73
C LEU A 161 2.70 -1.39 11.64
N GLN A 162 2.96 -1.77 10.37
CA GLN A 162 2.04 -1.54 9.27
C GLN A 162 0.69 -2.23 9.49
N PHE A 163 0.70 -3.45 9.99
CA PHE A 163 -0.52 -4.19 10.28
C PHE A 163 -1.33 -3.53 11.40
N ILE A 164 -0.66 -3.11 12.48
CA ILE A 164 -1.29 -2.38 13.59
C ILE A 164 -1.89 -1.06 13.11
N LEU A 165 -1.15 -0.26 12.34
CA LEU A 165 -1.63 1.02 11.81
C LEU A 165 -2.80 0.82 10.83
N GLY A 166 -2.77 -0.24 9.99
CA GLY A 166 -3.86 -0.57 9.09
C GLY A 166 -5.16 -0.90 9.83
N ILE A 167 -5.09 -1.74 10.87
CA ILE A 167 -6.24 -2.07 11.74
C ILE A 167 -6.72 -0.80 12.47
N SER A 168 -5.80 -0.01 13.00
CA SER A 168 -6.11 1.24 13.72
C SER A 168 -6.86 2.24 12.85
N ASN A 169 -6.53 2.34 11.56
CA ASN A 169 -7.27 3.19 10.62
C ASN A 169 -8.76 2.80 10.52
N VAL A 170 -9.06 1.51 10.58
CA VAL A 170 -10.46 1.03 10.57
C VAL A 170 -11.12 1.27 11.92
N VAL A 171 -10.51 0.79 13.01
CA VAL A 171 -11.10 0.81 14.35
C VAL A 171 -11.35 2.23 14.87
N PHE A 172 -10.45 3.16 14.55
CA PHE A 172 -10.53 4.56 15.01
C PHE A 172 -11.09 5.52 13.94
N ASN A 173 -11.74 5.01 12.88
CA ASN A 173 -12.36 5.81 11.83
C ASN A 173 -11.39 6.79 11.14
N LEU A 174 -10.23 6.28 10.72
CA LEU A 174 -9.24 6.97 9.90
C LEU A 174 -8.66 8.25 10.53
N PRO A 175 -8.06 8.22 11.75
CA PRO A 175 -7.42 9.39 12.31
C PRO A 175 -6.27 9.86 11.39
N LEU A 176 -6.18 11.14 11.12
CA LEU A 176 -5.20 11.71 10.19
C LEU A 176 -3.76 11.26 10.50
N VAL A 177 -3.36 11.30 11.76
CA VAL A 177 -2.00 10.91 12.19
C VAL A 177 -1.74 9.44 11.87
N VAL A 178 -2.70 8.54 12.17
CA VAL A 178 -2.57 7.10 11.90
C VAL A 178 -2.51 6.83 10.39
N ALA A 179 -3.34 7.50 9.60
CA ALA A 179 -3.35 7.37 8.14
C ALA A 179 -2.01 7.84 7.52
N VAL A 180 -1.48 8.97 7.99
CA VAL A 180 -0.17 9.49 7.55
C VAL A 180 0.96 8.54 7.94
N MET A 181 0.96 8.02 9.17
CA MET A 181 1.97 7.06 9.64
C MET A 181 1.88 5.74 8.88
N HIS A 182 0.68 5.26 8.55
CA HIS A 182 0.47 4.05 7.75
C HIS A 182 1.06 4.23 6.34
N ASN A 183 0.84 5.38 5.70
CA ASN A 183 1.43 5.68 4.40
C ASN A 183 2.96 5.78 4.46
N ALA A 184 3.51 6.53 5.43
CA ALA A 184 4.95 6.68 5.64
C ALA A 184 5.64 5.33 5.96
N GLY A 185 5.01 4.52 6.81
CA GLY A 185 5.51 3.20 7.17
C GLY A 185 5.48 2.21 5.99
N GLY A 186 4.53 2.33 5.05
CA GLY A 186 4.56 1.60 3.77
C GLY A 186 5.81 1.93 2.97
N GLY A 187 6.18 3.21 2.90
CA GLY A 187 7.46 3.64 2.32
C GLY A 187 8.67 3.09 3.05
N ALA A 188 8.67 3.14 4.39
CA ALA A 188 9.76 2.59 5.19
C ALA A 188 9.92 1.06 4.99
N LEU A 189 8.82 0.32 4.92
CA LEU A 189 8.85 -1.13 4.64
C LEU A 189 9.36 -1.43 3.22
N LEU A 190 9.11 -0.54 2.25
CA LEU A 190 9.62 -0.68 0.88
C LEU A 190 11.14 -0.47 0.80
N LEU A 191 11.71 0.34 1.69
CA LEU A 191 13.16 0.62 1.76
C LEU A 191 13.95 -0.41 2.56
N GLY A 192 13.27 -1.29 3.33
CA GLY A 192 13.88 -2.35 4.14
C GLY A 192 14.14 -3.60 3.34
#